data_e564960c4b016d66096b3186e12f37cf
#
_entry.id   e564960c4b016d66096b3186e12f37cf
#
_cell.length_a   1.000
_cell.length_b   1.000
_cell.length_c   1.000
_cell.angle_alpha   90.00
_cell.angle_beta   90.00
_cell.angle_gamma   90.00
#
_symmetry.space_group_name_H-M   'P 1'
#
loop_
_entity.id
_entity.type
_entity.pdbx_description
1 polymer ?
#
loop_
_entity_poly.entity_id
_entity_poly.type
_entity_poly.pdbx_seq_one_letter_code
_entity_poly.pdbx_strand_id
1 'polypeptide(L)'
;MRSKRIPTMQEMQLKRHLRHLKIKILSYIWIMEPSKKVIFIKDWILNYVNSMPVKAKSLVIGISGGIDSSVSSTLSAMTGLRTIVLSMPIKQNGSQHDLSLRHQEWLEKNFKNVEGHTVELDSLFKTFESTLKDFSSEHGMANSRARLRMSTLYQVAAANNGIVVGTGNKVEDFGVGFYTK
;
A
#
# COMPACT_ATOMS: atom_id res chain seq x y z
N MET A 1 -4.79 27.34 23.32
CA MET A 1 -3.36 26.94 23.19
C MET A 1 -3.14 25.66 23.98
N ARG A 2 -2.91 24.50 23.33
CA ARG A 2 -2.53 23.27 24.05
C ARG A 2 -1.04 23.35 24.36
N SER A 3 -0.69 23.44 25.66
CA SER A 3 0.68 23.35 26.16
C SER A 3 1.31 22.03 25.66
N LYS A 4 2.40 22.13 24.90
CA LYS A 4 3.20 20.96 24.52
C LYS A 4 3.93 20.46 25.76
N ARG A 5 3.44 19.35 26.34
CA ARG A 5 4.10 18.66 27.44
C ARG A 5 5.52 18.29 27.06
N ILE A 6 6.51 18.73 27.80
CA ILE A 6 7.92 18.34 27.63
C ILE A 6 8.03 16.86 28.04
N PRO A 7 8.59 15.98 27.19
CA PRO A 7 8.73 14.57 27.51
C PRO A 7 9.69 14.35 28.68
N THR A 8 9.39 13.41 29.56
CA THR A 8 10.24 13.05 30.69
C THR A 8 11.56 12.41 30.23
N MET A 9 12.58 12.41 31.10
CA MET A 9 13.87 11.72 30.83
C MET A 9 13.68 10.25 30.47
N GLN A 10 12.75 9.56 31.15
CA GLN A 10 12.42 8.15 30.85
C GLN A 10 11.78 7.97 29.47
N GLU A 11 10.87 8.87 29.08
CA GLU A 11 10.27 8.86 27.73
C GLU A 11 11.31 9.13 26.64
N MET A 12 12.28 10.02 26.91
CA MET A 12 13.38 10.28 25.97
C MET A 12 14.33 9.09 25.84
N GLN A 13 14.66 8.44 26.96
CA GLN A 13 15.50 7.23 26.98
C GLN A 13 14.82 6.06 26.25
N LEU A 14 13.52 5.85 26.49
CA LEU A 14 12.73 4.82 25.79
C LEU A 14 12.68 5.08 24.27
N LYS A 15 12.42 6.31 23.86
CA LYS A 15 12.45 6.72 22.45
C LYS A 15 13.83 6.49 21.80
N ARG A 16 14.91 6.77 22.52
CA ARG A 16 16.28 6.54 22.06
C ARG A 16 16.57 5.05 21.90
N HIS A 17 16.14 4.24 22.86
CA HIS A 17 16.29 2.78 22.81
C HIS A 17 15.48 2.15 21.66
N LEU A 18 14.22 2.55 21.49
CA LEU A 18 13.36 2.11 20.38
C LEU A 18 13.95 2.53 19.01
N ARG A 19 14.52 3.71 18.89
CA ARG A 19 15.21 4.16 17.69
C ARG A 19 16.44 3.30 17.37
N HIS A 20 17.24 2.93 18.38
CA HIS A 20 18.39 2.02 18.21
C HIS A 20 17.97 0.60 17.78
N LEU A 21 16.92 0.06 18.41
CA LEU A 21 16.35 -1.24 18.01
C LEU A 21 15.83 -1.20 16.58
N LYS A 22 15.13 -0.14 16.19
CA LYS A 22 14.65 0.05 14.83
C LYS A 22 15.77 0.09 13.79
N ILE A 23 16.87 0.80 14.10
CA ILE A 23 18.07 0.85 13.24
C ILE A 23 18.73 -0.53 13.14
N LYS A 24 18.88 -1.28 14.24
CA LYS A 24 19.42 -2.64 14.22
C LYS A 24 18.57 -3.61 13.41
N ILE A 25 17.25 -3.56 13.55
CA ILE A 25 16.33 -4.40 12.77
C ILE A 25 16.43 -4.07 11.28
N LEU A 26 16.47 -2.79 10.92
CA LEU A 26 16.61 -2.36 9.53
C LEU A 26 17.95 -2.79 8.94
N SER A 27 19.06 -2.65 9.66
CA SER A 27 20.38 -3.11 9.19
C SER A 27 20.42 -4.63 9.01
N TYR A 28 19.78 -5.40 9.91
CA TYR A 28 19.70 -6.85 9.80
C TYR A 28 18.90 -7.30 8.56
N ILE A 29 17.77 -6.63 8.26
CA ILE A 29 16.97 -6.91 7.06
C ILE A 29 17.77 -6.62 5.77
N TRP A 30 18.63 -5.60 5.76
CA TRP A 30 19.45 -5.28 4.59
C TRP A 30 20.46 -6.38 4.22
N ILE A 31 21.05 -7.04 5.22
CA ILE A 31 22.06 -8.10 5.07
C ILE A 31 21.42 -9.47 4.83
N MET A 32 20.12 -9.61 5.08
CA MET A 32 19.40 -10.87 4.99
C MET A 32 19.30 -11.36 3.53
N GLU A 33 19.46 -12.66 3.31
CA GLU A 33 19.21 -13.30 2.02
C GLU A 33 17.78 -13.05 1.52
N PRO A 34 17.57 -12.86 0.21
CA PRO A 34 16.26 -12.53 -0.36
C PRO A 34 15.13 -13.48 0.06
N SER A 35 15.39 -14.78 0.08
CA SER A 35 14.42 -15.80 0.51
C SER A 35 13.98 -15.62 1.96
N LYS A 36 14.92 -15.27 2.84
CA LYS A 36 14.63 -14.99 4.25
C LYS A 36 13.87 -13.67 4.43
N LYS A 37 14.14 -12.66 3.58
CA LYS A 37 13.37 -11.41 3.58
C LYS A 37 11.90 -11.66 3.25
N VAL A 38 11.62 -12.49 2.26
CA VAL A 38 10.25 -12.87 1.88
C VAL A 38 9.51 -13.47 3.08
N ILE A 39 10.11 -14.46 3.74
CA ILE A 39 9.52 -15.12 4.92
C ILE A 39 9.31 -14.09 6.04
N PHE A 40 10.31 -13.27 6.33
CA PHE A 40 10.23 -12.26 7.38
C PHE A 40 9.09 -11.27 7.14
N ILE A 41 8.95 -10.74 5.91
CA ILE A 41 7.90 -9.75 5.60
C ILE A 41 6.51 -10.41 5.65
N LYS A 42 6.37 -11.61 5.09
CA LYS A 42 5.14 -12.39 5.17
C LYS A 42 4.70 -12.60 6.63
N ASP A 43 5.61 -13.05 7.48
CA ASP A 43 5.32 -13.29 8.90
C ASP A 43 5.04 -11.98 9.65
N TRP A 44 5.69 -10.88 9.27
CA TRP A 44 5.41 -9.56 9.82
C TRP A 44 3.99 -9.11 9.50
N ILE A 45 3.51 -9.29 8.25
CA ILE A 45 2.13 -8.96 7.86
C ILE A 45 1.14 -9.79 8.70
N LEU A 46 1.36 -11.10 8.82
CA LEU A 46 0.52 -11.99 9.63
C LEU A 46 0.47 -11.57 11.10
N ASN A 47 1.63 -11.28 11.68
CA ASN A 47 1.72 -10.84 13.07
C ASN A 47 1.03 -9.50 13.28
N TYR A 48 1.15 -8.57 12.34
CA TYR A 48 0.46 -7.29 12.39
C TYR A 48 -1.06 -7.49 12.43
N VAL A 49 -1.63 -8.25 11.49
CA VAL A 49 -3.07 -8.54 11.45
C VAL A 49 -3.52 -9.24 12.74
N ASN A 50 -2.74 -10.20 13.24
CA ASN A 50 -3.06 -10.93 14.46
C ASN A 50 -2.99 -10.07 15.73
N SER A 51 -2.20 -9.01 15.73
CA SER A 51 -2.06 -8.07 16.86
C SER A 51 -3.14 -6.98 16.89
N MET A 52 -3.97 -6.88 15.85
CA MET A 52 -5.04 -5.88 15.80
C MET A 52 -6.13 -6.21 16.83
N PRO A 53 -6.69 -5.20 17.55
CA PRO A 53 -7.82 -5.40 18.47
C PRO A 53 -9.03 -6.07 17.79
N VAL A 54 -9.30 -5.67 16.53
CA VAL A 54 -10.26 -6.35 15.66
C VAL A 54 -9.46 -6.85 14.45
N LYS A 55 -9.35 -8.17 14.33
CA LYS A 55 -8.58 -8.79 13.26
C LYS A 55 -9.19 -8.49 11.89
N ALA A 56 -8.38 -7.98 10.97
CA ALA A 56 -8.79 -7.84 9.59
C ALA A 56 -9.04 -9.23 8.96
N LYS A 57 -10.11 -9.32 8.16
CA LYS A 57 -10.48 -10.57 7.45
C LYS A 57 -9.90 -10.64 6.06
N SER A 58 -9.40 -9.52 5.52
CA SER A 58 -8.79 -9.47 4.19
C SER A 58 -7.69 -8.41 4.13
N LEU A 59 -6.76 -8.62 3.21
CA LEU A 59 -5.78 -7.64 2.75
C LEU A 59 -6.28 -7.06 1.43
N VAL A 60 -6.28 -5.73 1.29
CA VAL A 60 -6.72 -5.06 0.05
C VAL A 60 -5.55 -4.27 -0.50
N ILE A 61 -5.23 -4.47 -1.78
CA ILE A 61 -4.05 -3.88 -2.40
C ILE A 61 -4.30 -3.47 -3.85
N GLY A 62 -3.79 -2.31 -4.22
CA GLY A 62 -3.81 -1.83 -5.61
C GLY A 62 -2.63 -2.39 -6.41
N ILE A 63 -2.90 -2.83 -7.62
CA ILE A 63 -1.88 -3.27 -8.57
C ILE A 63 -1.83 -2.32 -9.77
N SER A 64 -0.63 -1.84 -10.09
CA SER A 64 -0.42 -0.84 -11.14
C SER A 64 0.32 -1.39 -12.37
N GLY A 65 0.79 -2.64 -12.31
CA GLY A 65 1.74 -3.21 -13.27
C GLY A 65 3.21 -2.87 -12.97
N GLY A 66 3.49 -2.08 -11.93
CA GLY A 66 4.84 -1.79 -11.45
C GLY A 66 5.35 -2.84 -10.47
N ILE A 67 6.70 -2.89 -10.30
CA ILE A 67 7.38 -3.90 -9.48
C ILE A 67 6.95 -3.83 -8.00
N ASP A 68 6.80 -2.63 -7.44
CA ASP A 68 6.46 -2.45 -6.02
C ASP A 68 5.09 -3.04 -5.68
N SER A 69 4.08 -2.76 -6.52
CA SER A 69 2.75 -3.33 -6.36
C SER A 69 2.74 -4.85 -6.58
N SER A 70 3.57 -5.36 -7.51
CA SER A 70 3.67 -6.79 -7.78
C SER A 70 4.33 -7.55 -6.61
N VAL A 71 5.40 -7.01 -6.05
CA VAL A 71 6.06 -7.59 -4.87
C VAL A 71 5.14 -7.55 -3.66
N SER A 72 4.51 -6.40 -3.39
CA SER A 72 3.65 -6.24 -2.21
C SER A 72 2.41 -7.14 -2.26
N SER A 73 1.78 -7.28 -3.44
CA SER A 73 0.61 -8.15 -3.62
C SER A 73 0.98 -9.62 -3.53
N THR A 74 2.12 -10.02 -4.08
CA THR A 74 2.62 -11.39 -3.95
C THR A 74 2.91 -11.75 -2.49
N LEU A 75 3.57 -10.88 -1.74
CA LEU A 75 3.84 -11.08 -0.31
C LEU A 75 2.53 -11.16 0.49
N SER A 76 1.54 -10.35 0.15
CA SER A 76 0.20 -10.40 0.74
C SER A 76 -0.48 -11.75 0.46
N ALA A 77 -0.45 -12.22 -0.78
CA ALA A 77 -0.99 -13.52 -1.18
C ALA A 77 -0.32 -14.69 -0.44
N MET A 78 1.00 -14.63 -0.29
CA MET A 78 1.78 -15.65 0.44
C MET A 78 1.43 -15.76 1.93
N THR A 79 0.74 -14.79 2.51
CA THR A 79 0.26 -14.88 3.91
C THR A 79 -0.82 -15.94 4.11
N GLY A 80 -1.51 -16.35 3.05
CA GLY A 80 -2.69 -17.21 3.12
C GLY A 80 -3.97 -16.48 3.56
N LEU A 81 -3.89 -15.20 3.96
CA LEU A 81 -5.07 -14.38 4.24
C LEU A 81 -5.81 -14.06 2.94
N ARG A 82 -7.13 -13.94 2.99
CA ARG A 82 -7.91 -13.46 1.85
C ARG A 82 -7.33 -12.15 1.35
N THR A 83 -6.90 -12.11 0.10
CA THR A 83 -6.22 -10.98 -0.52
C THR A 83 -7.01 -10.50 -1.74
N ILE A 84 -7.50 -9.27 -1.68
CA ILE A 84 -8.25 -8.63 -2.75
C ILE A 84 -7.30 -7.70 -3.49
N VAL A 85 -7.07 -7.96 -4.77
CA VAL A 85 -6.20 -7.15 -5.62
C VAL A 85 -7.03 -6.33 -6.59
N LEU A 86 -6.75 -5.02 -6.67
CA LEU A 86 -7.52 -4.08 -7.49
C LEU A 86 -6.65 -3.46 -8.58
N SER A 87 -7.01 -3.68 -9.85
CA SER A 87 -6.59 -2.84 -10.97
C SER A 87 -7.54 -1.65 -11.09
N MET A 88 -6.99 -0.44 -11.10
CA MET A 88 -7.79 0.80 -11.08
C MET A 88 -7.29 1.77 -12.16
N PRO A 89 -7.60 1.50 -13.44
CA PRO A 89 -7.14 2.36 -14.53
C PRO A 89 -7.77 3.76 -14.46
N ILE A 90 -6.92 4.78 -14.64
CA ILE A 90 -7.32 6.18 -14.85
C ILE A 90 -6.37 6.76 -15.89
N LYS A 91 -6.82 6.96 -17.12
CA LYS A 91 -6.02 7.47 -18.25
C LYS A 91 -4.67 6.74 -18.37
N GLN A 92 -4.68 5.45 -18.13
CA GLN A 92 -3.47 4.64 -18.08
C GLN A 92 -3.07 4.20 -19.50
N ASN A 93 -1.75 4.13 -19.78
CA ASN A 93 -1.27 3.54 -21.01
C ASN A 93 -1.64 2.06 -21.09
N GLY A 94 -2.06 1.58 -22.25
CA GLY A 94 -2.50 0.19 -22.46
C GLY A 94 -1.49 -0.83 -21.94
N SER A 95 -0.19 -0.63 -22.19
CA SER A 95 0.88 -1.54 -21.75
C SER A 95 0.96 -1.71 -20.22
N GLN A 96 0.77 -0.65 -19.44
CA GLN A 96 0.79 -0.74 -17.97
C GLN A 96 -0.49 -1.42 -17.45
N HIS A 97 -1.62 -1.16 -18.08
CA HIS A 97 -2.87 -1.83 -17.76
C HIS A 97 -2.76 -3.33 -18.02
N ASP A 98 -2.24 -3.74 -19.19
CA ASP A 98 -2.01 -5.14 -19.53
C ASP A 98 -1.09 -5.84 -18.53
N LEU A 99 -0.03 -5.18 -18.06
CA LEU A 99 0.86 -5.73 -17.03
C LEU A 99 0.12 -5.93 -15.70
N SER A 100 -0.76 -5.01 -15.32
CA SER A 100 -1.54 -5.17 -14.09
C SER A 100 -2.51 -6.36 -14.18
N LEU A 101 -3.19 -6.54 -15.32
CA LEU A 101 -4.11 -7.65 -15.56
C LEU A 101 -3.37 -8.99 -15.58
N ARG A 102 -2.26 -9.11 -16.30
CA ARG A 102 -1.43 -10.33 -16.30
C ARG A 102 -0.93 -10.70 -14.90
N HIS A 103 -0.54 -9.72 -14.10
CA HIS A 103 -0.14 -9.98 -12.73
C HIS A 103 -1.31 -10.44 -11.86
N GLN A 104 -2.49 -9.85 -12.04
CA GLN A 104 -3.72 -10.27 -11.39
C GLN A 104 -4.02 -11.74 -11.70
N GLU A 105 -4.09 -12.10 -12.98
CA GLU A 105 -4.32 -13.48 -13.43
C GLU A 105 -3.30 -14.47 -12.88
N TRP A 106 -2.02 -14.05 -12.86
CA TRP A 106 -0.96 -14.87 -12.28
C TRP A 106 -1.15 -15.10 -10.77
N LEU A 107 -1.56 -14.07 -10.02
CA LEU A 107 -1.84 -14.19 -8.59
C LEU A 107 -3.02 -15.16 -8.35
N GLU A 108 -4.13 -14.99 -9.06
CA GLU A 108 -5.33 -15.84 -8.92
C GLU A 108 -5.03 -17.31 -9.29
N LYS A 109 -4.20 -17.52 -10.30
CA LYS A 109 -3.77 -18.87 -10.71
C LYS A 109 -2.90 -19.57 -9.67
N ASN A 110 -2.02 -18.81 -8.97
CA ASN A 110 -1.02 -19.38 -8.07
C ASN A 110 -1.45 -19.38 -6.60
N PHE A 111 -2.44 -18.56 -6.22
CA PHE A 111 -2.87 -18.39 -4.83
C PHE A 111 -4.39 -18.46 -4.70
N LYS A 112 -4.90 -19.52 -4.08
CA LYS A 112 -6.35 -19.76 -3.90
C LYS A 112 -7.05 -18.73 -3.00
N ASN A 113 -6.30 -17.95 -2.25
CA ASN A 113 -6.78 -16.92 -1.35
C ASN A 113 -6.81 -15.52 -1.99
N VAL A 114 -6.55 -15.42 -3.29
CA VAL A 114 -6.55 -14.15 -4.03
C VAL A 114 -7.83 -14.01 -4.85
N GLU A 115 -8.39 -12.80 -4.83
CA GLU A 115 -9.51 -12.37 -5.65
C GLU A 115 -9.10 -11.09 -6.39
N GLY A 116 -9.18 -11.11 -7.72
CA GLY A 116 -8.82 -9.96 -8.56
C GLY A 116 -10.05 -9.22 -9.06
N HIS A 117 -10.00 -7.89 -9.04
CA HIS A 117 -11.04 -7.02 -9.56
C HIS A 117 -10.45 -5.86 -10.35
N THR A 118 -11.17 -5.46 -11.40
CA THR A 118 -10.90 -4.22 -12.13
C THR A 118 -11.98 -3.20 -11.79
N VAL A 119 -11.57 -2.04 -11.31
CA VAL A 119 -12.48 -0.93 -10.99
C VAL A 119 -12.16 0.24 -11.93
N GLU A 120 -13.02 0.44 -12.93
CA GLU A 120 -12.90 1.50 -13.93
C GLU A 120 -13.18 2.87 -13.30
N LEU A 121 -12.15 3.69 -13.14
CA LEU A 121 -12.25 5.01 -12.53
C LEU A 121 -12.20 6.17 -13.54
N ASP A 122 -12.07 5.89 -14.83
CA ASP A 122 -11.93 6.91 -15.89
C ASP A 122 -13.11 7.89 -15.95
N SER A 123 -14.33 7.36 -15.93
CA SER A 123 -15.55 8.20 -16.01
C SER A 123 -15.68 9.11 -14.78
N LEU A 124 -15.40 8.56 -13.60
CA LEU A 124 -15.41 9.29 -12.35
C LEU A 124 -14.34 10.40 -12.34
N PHE A 125 -13.14 10.08 -12.82
CA PHE A 125 -12.06 11.07 -12.88
C PHE A 125 -12.32 12.15 -13.92
N LYS A 126 -12.91 11.84 -15.09
CA LYS A 126 -13.34 12.82 -16.08
C LYS A 126 -14.37 13.81 -15.52
N THR A 127 -15.33 13.30 -14.75
CA THR A 127 -16.29 14.16 -14.05
C THR A 127 -15.60 15.09 -13.04
N PHE A 128 -14.66 14.57 -12.27
CA PHE A 128 -13.86 15.36 -11.34
C PHE A 128 -13.06 16.44 -12.05
N GLU A 129 -12.38 16.13 -13.15
CA GLU A 129 -11.62 17.11 -13.96
C GLU A 129 -12.55 18.22 -14.52
N SER A 130 -13.69 17.85 -15.07
CA SER A 130 -14.64 18.83 -15.64
C SER A 130 -15.22 19.77 -14.59
N THR A 131 -15.47 19.26 -13.38
CA THR A 131 -15.97 20.05 -12.26
C THR A 131 -14.94 21.06 -11.76
N LEU A 132 -13.65 20.71 -11.80
CA LEU A 132 -12.54 21.52 -11.30
C LEU A 132 -11.70 22.14 -12.41
N LYS A 133 -12.26 22.35 -13.61
CA LYS A 133 -11.53 22.87 -14.79
C LYS A 133 -10.78 24.18 -14.52
N ASP A 134 -11.39 25.08 -13.74
CA ASP A 134 -10.82 26.40 -13.42
C ASP A 134 -9.70 26.34 -12.37
N PHE A 135 -9.53 25.20 -11.71
CA PHE A 135 -8.48 24.91 -10.72
C PHE A 135 -7.54 23.81 -11.18
N SER A 136 -7.49 23.52 -12.48
CA SER A 136 -6.71 22.43 -13.03
C SER A 136 -5.22 22.75 -13.03
N SER A 137 -4.42 21.79 -12.54
CA SER A 137 -2.97 21.76 -12.72
C SER A 137 -2.51 20.31 -12.92
N GLU A 138 -1.49 20.09 -13.72
CA GLU A 138 -1.00 18.73 -14.01
C GLU A 138 -0.61 17.97 -12.73
N HIS A 139 0.16 18.60 -11.87
CA HIS A 139 0.57 18.04 -10.59
C HIS A 139 -0.61 17.78 -9.65
N GLY A 140 -1.56 18.73 -9.56
CA GLY A 140 -2.77 18.58 -8.76
C GLY A 140 -3.64 17.42 -9.24
N MET A 141 -3.82 17.27 -10.55
CA MET A 141 -4.59 16.18 -11.14
C MET A 141 -3.90 14.82 -10.99
N ALA A 142 -2.55 14.76 -11.05
CA ALA A 142 -1.80 13.54 -10.74
C ALA A 142 -2.03 13.09 -9.28
N ASN A 143 -1.96 14.00 -8.34
CA ASN A 143 -2.27 13.75 -6.93
C ASN A 143 -3.73 13.33 -6.72
N SER A 144 -4.67 13.93 -7.44
CA SER A 144 -6.10 13.59 -7.34
C SER A 144 -6.37 12.17 -7.84
N ARG A 145 -5.70 11.72 -8.92
CA ARG A 145 -5.77 10.32 -9.37
C ARG A 145 -5.30 9.35 -8.28
N ALA A 146 -4.19 9.65 -7.63
CA ALA A 146 -3.66 8.82 -6.55
C ALA A 146 -4.63 8.75 -5.35
N ARG A 147 -5.24 9.88 -4.97
CA ARG A 147 -6.24 9.93 -3.88
C ARG A 147 -7.53 9.21 -4.22
N LEU A 148 -7.98 9.28 -5.47
CA LEU A 148 -9.16 8.54 -5.90
C LEU A 148 -8.95 7.03 -5.80
N ARG A 149 -7.79 6.52 -6.24
CA ARG A 149 -7.41 5.12 -6.05
C ARG A 149 -7.34 4.75 -4.56
N MET A 150 -6.72 5.60 -3.74
CA MET A 150 -6.66 5.38 -2.30
C MET A 150 -8.06 5.27 -1.68
N SER A 151 -8.97 6.20 -1.98
CA SER A 151 -10.35 6.18 -1.47
C SER A 151 -11.08 4.91 -1.88
N THR A 152 -10.88 4.45 -3.13
CA THR A 152 -11.44 3.19 -3.63
C THR A 152 -10.92 1.98 -2.83
N LEU A 153 -9.60 1.91 -2.58
CA LEU A 153 -9.00 0.83 -1.78
C LEU A 153 -9.59 0.80 -0.36
N TYR A 154 -9.70 1.94 0.30
CA TYR A 154 -10.27 2.01 1.64
C TYR A 154 -11.77 1.65 1.67
N GLN A 155 -12.53 2.04 0.64
CA GLN A 155 -13.94 1.63 0.52
C GLN A 155 -14.07 0.12 0.39
N VAL A 156 -13.26 -0.51 -0.47
CA VAL A 156 -13.26 -1.98 -0.63
C VAL A 156 -12.80 -2.68 0.65
N ALA A 157 -11.79 -2.14 1.33
CA ALA A 157 -11.32 -2.68 2.60
C ALA A 157 -12.41 -2.64 3.68
N ALA A 158 -13.10 -1.51 3.81
CA ALA A 158 -14.21 -1.36 4.77
C ALA A 158 -15.34 -2.36 4.49
N ALA A 159 -15.73 -2.51 3.23
CA ALA A 159 -16.78 -3.45 2.82
C ALA A 159 -16.42 -4.94 3.07
N ASN A 160 -15.13 -5.26 3.16
CA ASN A 160 -14.63 -6.63 3.33
C ASN A 160 -14.00 -6.88 4.71
N ASN A 161 -14.23 -6.00 5.70
CA ASN A 161 -13.58 -6.06 7.01
C ASN A 161 -12.05 -6.23 6.89
N GLY A 162 -11.44 -5.55 5.94
CA GLY A 162 -10.05 -5.66 5.57
C GLY A 162 -9.22 -4.44 5.95
N ILE A 163 -7.93 -4.54 5.66
CA ILE A 163 -6.98 -3.42 5.72
C ILE A 163 -6.32 -3.20 4.37
N VAL A 164 -5.95 -1.96 4.10
CA VAL A 164 -5.20 -1.60 2.88
C VAL A 164 -3.71 -1.88 3.10
N VAL A 165 -3.10 -2.59 2.16
CA VAL A 165 -1.64 -2.80 2.10
C VAL A 165 -1.04 -1.75 1.17
N GLY A 166 -0.12 -0.94 1.70
CA GLY A 166 0.60 0.07 0.92
C GLY A 166 1.66 -0.54 0.01
N THR A 167 1.91 0.11 -1.11
CA THR A 167 2.91 -0.27 -2.13
C THR A 167 4.03 0.74 -2.28
N GLY A 168 4.08 1.79 -1.46
CA GLY A 168 5.14 2.79 -1.46
C GLY A 168 6.50 2.20 -1.13
N ASN A 169 7.55 2.77 -1.69
CA ASN A 169 8.91 2.37 -1.39
C ASN A 169 9.71 3.53 -0.77
N LYS A 170 10.78 3.15 -0.08
CA LYS A 170 11.58 4.12 0.69
C LYS A 170 12.24 5.20 -0.17
N VAL A 171 12.59 4.88 -1.41
CA VAL A 171 13.24 5.82 -2.31
C VAL A 171 12.25 6.87 -2.81
N GLU A 172 11.04 6.46 -3.17
CA GLU A 172 9.97 7.38 -3.55
C GLU A 172 9.51 8.26 -2.39
N ASP A 173 9.24 7.64 -1.23
CA ASP A 173 8.67 8.34 -0.09
C ASP A 173 9.66 9.30 0.59
N PHE A 174 10.93 8.90 0.75
CA PHE A 174 11.92 9.63 1.52
C PHE A 174 13.08 10.18 0.69
N GLY A 175 13.39 9.59 -0.48
CA GLY A 175 14.45 10.04 -1.36
C GLY A 175 13.98 11.15 -2.30
N VAL A 176 12.89 10.90 -3.02
CA VAL A 176 12.29 11.85 -3.99
C VAL A 176 11.22 12.72 -3.32
N GLY A 177 10.61 12.25 -2.23
CA GLY A 177 9.52 12.93 -1.55
C GLY A 177 8.20 12.87 -2.32
N PHE A 178 8.03 11.85 -3.15
CA PHE A 178 6.81 11.63 -3.93
C PHE A 178 5.72 11.00 -3.05
N TYR A 179 5.17 11.80 -2.17
CA TYR A 179 4.01 11.42 -1.37
C TYR A 179 3.01 12.58 -1.31
N THR A 180 1.74 12.25 -1.26
CA THR A 180 0.67 13.25 -1.15
C THR A 180 0.43 13.58 0.32
N LYS A 181 0.52 14.86 0.66
CA LYS A 181 0.18 15.38 1.99
C LYS A 181 -1.29 15.75 2.07
#